data_a555cc3c3fe9314aa22dc5f0be3787e0
#
_entry.id   a555cc3c3fe9314aa22dc5f0be3787e0
#
_cell.length_a   1.000
_cell.length_b   1.000
_cell.length_c   1.000
_cell.angle_alpha   90.00
_cell.angle_beta   90.00
_cell.angle_gamma   90.00
#
_symmetry.space_group_name_H-M   'P 1'
#
loop_
_entity.id
_entity.type
_entity.pdbx_description
1 polymer ?
#
loop_
_entity_poly.entity_id
_entity_poly.type
_entity_poly.pdbx_seq_one_letter_code
_entity_poly.pdbx_strand_id
1 'polypeptide(L)'
;MLKWLRRILQWFRSRPAAEGLTVIECEAVSLIAYEGRVAYARAREQAEYCLTRGSEPGWRFWSEVAVEVARRTRTMTATKANEPPR
;
A
#
# COMPACT_ATOMS: atom_id res chain seq x y z
N MET A 1 10.77 2.60 13.68
CA MET A 1 10.42 2.05 12.39
C MET A 1 9.25 1.08 12.43
N LEU A 2 9.18 0.28 13.47
CA LEU A 2 8.07 -0.66 13.61
C LEU A 2 6.80 -0.02 14.17
N LYS A 3 6.89 1.23 14.63
CA LYS A 3 5.75 1.90 15.25
C LYS A 3 4.59 2.12 14.29
N TRP A 4 4.89 2.51 13.06
CA TRP A 4 3.82 2.73 12.10
C TRP A 4 3.25 1.41 11.59
N LEU A 5 4.07 0.36 11.55
CA LEU A 5 3.60 -0.95 11.16
C LEU A 5 2.59 -1.47 12.19
N ARG A 6 2.87 -1.27 13.49
CA ARG A 6 1.93 -1.61 14.54
C ARG A 6 0.63 -0.82 14.41
N ARG A 7 0.75 0.45 14.08
CA ARG A 7 -0.42 1.30 13.91
C ARG A 7 -1.29 0.80 12.76
N ILE A 8 -0.68 0.40 11.67
CA ILE A 8 -1.39 -0.15 10.53
C ILE A 8 -2.07 -1.47 10.89
N LEU A 9 -1.37 -2.34 11.59
CA LEU A 9 -1.93 -3.61 12.03
C LEU A 9 -3.09 -3.42 12.98
N GLN A 10 -2.99 -2.46 13.91
CA GLN A 10 -4.08 -2.14 14.79
C GLN A 10 -5.27 -1.57 14.03
N TRP A 11 -4.98 -0.76 13.05
CA TRP A 11 -6.01 -0.17 12.21
C TRP A 11 -6.81 -1.27 11.50
N PHE A 12 -6.13 -2.28 10.98
CA PHE A 12 -6.79 -3.40 10.34
C PHE A 12 -7.64 -4.22 11.30
N ARG A 13 -7.17 -4.36 12.52
CA ARG A 13 -7.89 -5.14 13.53
C ARG A 13 -9.14 -4.43 14.02
N SER A 14 -9.09 -3.12 14.08
CA SER A 14 -10.19 -2.35 14.63
C SER A 14 -11.20 -1.90 13.60
N ARG A 15 -10.88 -2.04 12.31
CA ARG A 15 -11.80 -1.65 11.25
C ARG A 15 -12.42 -2.87 10.59
N PRO A 16 -13.74 -2.86 10.39
CA PRO A 16 -14.32 -3.86 9.48
C PRO A 16 -13.75 -3.62 8.08
N ALA A 17 -13.63 -4.67 7.30
CA ALA A 17 -13.16 -4.54 5.93
C ALA A 17 -14.04 -3.53 5.22
N ALA A 18 -13.43 -2.56 4.56
CA ALA A 18 -14.17 -1.59 3.77
C ALA A 18 -14.95 -2.35 2.71
N GLU A 19 -16.19 -1.94 2.47
CA GLU A 19 -17.05 -2.64 1.54
C GLU A 19 -16.40 -2.73 0.16
N GLY A 20 -16.30 -3.96 -0.35
CA GLY A 20 -15.77 -4.22 -1.68
C GLY A 20 -14.27 -4.18 -1.81
N LEU A 21 -13.53 -3.92 -0.73
CA LEU A 21 -12.07 -3.86 -0.80
C LEU A 21 -11.44 -5.00 -0.03
N THR A 22 -10.39 -5.59 -0.60
CA THR A 22 -9.59 -6.57 0.12
C THR A 22 -8.67 -5.86 1.11
N VAL A 23 -8.06 -6.65 2.00
CA VAL A 23 -7.10 -6.10 2.96
C VAL A 23 -5.94 -5.42 2.22
N ILE A 24 -5.47 -6.02 1.15
CA ILE A 24 -4.37 -5.46 0.36
C ILE A 24 -4.78 -4.14 -0.27
N GLU A 25 -5.98 -4.07 -0.82
CA GLU A 25 -6.48 -2.84 -1.42
C GLU A 25 -6.63 -1.74 -0.38
N CYS A 26 -7.17 -2.08 0.79
CA CYS A 26 -7.30 -1.12 1.88
C CYS A 26 -5.94 -0.58 2.31
N GLU A 27 -4.95 -1.46 2.42
CA GLU A 27 -3.60 -1.04 2.80
C GLU A 27 -3.00 -0.13 1.74
N ALA A 28 -3.16 -0.47 0.48
CA ALA A 28 -2.64 0.34 -0.62
C ALA A 28 -3.24 1.73 -0.61
N VAL A 29 -4.56 1.82 -0.43
CA VAL A 29 -5.25 3.12 -0.38
C VAL A 29 -4.75 3.94 0.81
N SER A 30 -4.62 3.31 1.97
CA SER A 30 -4.12 4.00 3.16
C SER A 30 -2.70 4.50 2.96
N LEU A 31 -1.86 3.67 2.35
CA LEU A 31 -0.47 4.03 2.14
C LEU A 31 -0.36 5.21 1.18
N ILE A 32 -1.15 5.21 0.12
CA ILE A 32 -1.19 6.33 -0.81
C ILE A 32 -1.65 7.61 -0.10
N ALA A 33 -2.65 7.48 0.75
CA ALA A 33 -3.18 8.63 1.48
C ALA A 33 -2.14 9.22 2.44
N TYR A 34 -1.35 8.36 3.09
CA TYR A 34 -0.37 8.83 4.07
C TYR A 34 0.98 9.19 3.48
N GLU A 35 1.44 8.41 2.51
CA GLU A 35 2.79 8.56 1.98
C GLU A 35 2.83 9.26 0.62
N GLY A 36 1.70 9.33 -0.06
CA GLY A 36 1.65 10.00 -1.35
C GLY A 36 2.58 9.36 -2.36
N ARG A 37 3.48 10.15 -2.92
CA ARG A 37 4.38 9.70 -3.98
C ARG A 37 5.32 8.59 -3.57
N VAL A 38 5.64 8.49 -2.29
CA VAL A 38 6.58 7.48 -1.82
C VAL A 38 5.89 6.21 -1.35
N ALA A 39 4.58 6.09 -1.58
CA ALA A 39 3.83 4.93 -1.13
C ALA A 39 4.40 3.63 -1.70
N TYR A 40 4.72 3.61 -2.99
CA TYR A 40 5.29 2.43 -3.61
C TYR A 40 6.64 2.06 -2.98
N ALA A 41 7.50 3.05 -2.80
CA ALA A 41 8.80 2.82 -2.19
C ALA A 41 8.65 2.30 -0.77
N ARG A 42 7.69 2.82 -0.01
CA ARG A 42 7.44 2.34 1.35
C ARG A 42 6.98 0.89 1.37
N ALA A 43 6.08 0.53 0.46
CA ALA A 43 5.63 -0.86 0.38
C ALA A 43 6.79 -1.79 0.03
N ARG A 44 7.64 -1.37 -0.90
CA ARG A 44 8.81 -2.16 -1.28
C ARG A 44 9.79 -2.30 -0.12
N GLU A 45 10.01 -1.22 0.64
CA GLU A 45 10.86 -1.26 1.82
C GLU A 45 10.36 -2.29 2.82
N GLN A 46 9.06 -2.30 3.06
CA GLN A 46 8.48 -3.24 4.01
C GLN A 46 8.59 -4.67 3.51
N ALA A 47 8.41 -4.88 2.21
CA ALA A 47 8.56 -6.22 1.64
C ALA A 47 10.00 -6.72 1.84
N GLU A 48 10.97 -5.87 1.55
CA GLU A 48 12.38 -6.24 1.71
C GLU A 48 12.74 -6.47 3.17
N TYR A 49 12.21 -5.66 4.06
CA TYR A 49 12.42 -5.84 5.48
C TYR A 49 11.89 -7.20 5.93
N CYS A 50 10.69 -7.56 5.50
CA CYS A 50 10.13 -8.86 5.84
C CYS A 50 10.98 -10.01 5.27
N LEU A 51 11.49 -9.82 4.07
CA LEU A 51 12.32 -10.84 3.44
C LEU A 51 13.60 -11.07 4.23
N THR A 52 14.27 -9.99 4.66
CA THR A 52 15.48 -10.12 5.46
C THR A 52 15.22 -10.75 6.82
N ARG A 53 14.02 -10.58 7.35
CA ARG A 53 13.65 -11.20 8.64
C ARG A 53 13.14 -12.63 8.47
N GLY A 54 13.10 -13.13 7.25
CA GLY A 54 12.63 -14.48 6.99
C GLY A 54 11.13 -14.64 7.03
N SER A 55 10.38 -13.54 6.94
CA SER A 55 8.93 -13.59 6.96
C SER A 55 8.41 -13.61 5.53
N GLU A 56 8.24 -14.81 4.98
CA GLU A 56 7.71 -14.95 3.63
C GLU A 56 6.27 -14.42 3.50
N PRO A 57 5.36 -14.70 4.46
CA PRO A 57 4.02 -14.14 4.37
C PRO A 57 4.03 -12.61 4.36
N GLY A 58 4.88 -11.99 5.16
CA GLY A 58 5.00 -10.54 5.21
C GLY A 58 5.54 -9.99 3.89
N TRP A 59 6.57 -10.63 3.35
CA TRP A 59 7.13 -10.24 2.06
C TRP A 59 6.07 -10.32 0.96
N ARG A 60 5.31 -11.40 0.95
CA ARG A 60 4.27 -11.59 -0.05
C ARG A 60 3.17 -10.53 0.08
N PHE A 61 2.74 -10.28 1.30
CA PHE A 61 1.71 -9.27 1.57
C PHE A 61 2.16 -7.89 1.06
N TRP A 62 3.35 -7.47 1.47
CA TRP A 62 3.83 -6.13 1.10
C TRP A 62 4.17 -6.01 -0.38
N SER A 63 4.58 -7.12 -1.00
CA SER A 63 4.82 -7.14 -2.44
C SER A 63 3.50 -6.93 -3.19
N GLU A 64 2.43 -7.55 -2.73
CA GLU A 64 1.12 -7.36 -3.34
C GLU A 64 0.59 -5.95 -3.09
N VAL A 65 0.86 -5.41 -1.91
CA VAL A 65 0.50 -4.01 -1.62
C VAL A 65 1.24 -3.08 -2.58
N ALA A 66 2.52 -3.33 -2.82
CA ALA A 66 3.30 -2.52 -3.74
C ALA A 66 2.73 -2.57 -5.17
N VAL A 67 2.35 -3.75 -5.62
CA VAL A 67 1.72 -3.90 -6.94
C VAL A 67 0.42 -3.10 -7.00
N GLU A 68 -0.38 -3.19 -5.97
CA GLU A 68 -1.65 -2.48 -5.93
C GLU A 68 -1.44 -0.96 -5.91
N VAL A 69 -0.45 -0.49 -5.14
CA VAL A 69 -0.10 0.93 -5.11
C VAL A 69 0.32 1.39 -6.50
N ALA A 70 1.17 0.62 -7.17
CA ALA A 70 1.65 0.98 -8.50
C ALA A 70 0.49 1.05 -9.49
N ARG A 71 -0.43 0.08 -9.42
CA ARG A 71 -1.57 0.04 -10.31
C ARG A 71 -2.46 1.28 -10.13
N ARG A 72 -2.76 1.61 -8.88
CA ARG A 72 -3.63 2.75 -8.56
C ARG A 72 -2.97 4.07 -8.93
N THR A 73 -1.67 4.20 -8.65
CA THR A 73 -0.94 5.41 -8.96
C THR A 73 -0.84 5.62 -10.48
N ARG A 74 -0.60 4.54 -11.22
CA ARG A 74 -0.55 4.60 -12.67
C ARG A 74 -1.88 5.03 -13.27
N THR A 75 -2.98 4.49 -12.75
CA THR A 75 -4.32 4.85 -13.21
C THR A 75 -4.58 6.33 -12.95
N MET A 76 -4.23 6.83 -11.78
CA MET A 76 -4.41 8.23 -11.44
C MET A 76 -3.60 9.13 -12.36
N THR A 77 -2.34 8.75 -12.62
CA THR A 77 -1.47 9.52 -13.52
C THR A 77 -2.01 9.50 -14.94
N ALA A 78 -2.46 8.35 -15.42
CA ALA A 78 -3.02 8.23 -16.76
C ALA A 78 -4.27 9.08 -16.91
N THR A 79 -5.15 9.08 -15.91
CA THR A 79 -6.34 9.89 -15.92
C THR A 79 -5.98 11.38 -16.01
N LYS A 80 -4.99 11.78 -15.22
CA LYS A 80 -4.55 13.18 -15.21
C LYS A 80 -3.94 13.57 -16.55
N ALA A 81 -3.15 12.66 -17.14
CA ALA A 81 -2.51 12.91 -18.42
C ALA A 81 -3.53 13.04 -19.56
N ASN A 82 -4.69 12.40 -19.41
CA ASN A 82 -5.73 12.43 -20.43
C ASN A 82 -6.69 13.61 -20.27
N GLU A 83 -6.54 14.41 -19.23
CA GLU A 83 -7.37 15.58 -19.06
C GLU A 83 -7.03 16.63 -20.13
N PRO A 84 -8.05 17.24 -20.72
CA PRO A 84 -7.77 18.29 -21.71
C PRO A 84 -7.09 19.48 -21.05
N PRO A 85 -6.17 20.13 -21.73
CA PRO A 85 -5.52 21.31 -21.17
C PRO A 85 -6.55 22.41 -20.94
N ARG A 86 -6.36 23.13 -19.85
CA ARG A 86 -7.23 24.24 -19.50
C ARG A 86 -6.62 25.57 -19.89
#